data_07e3afc178134607f2184cc9945e8c06
#
_entry.id   07e3afc178134607f2184cc9945e8c06
#
_cell.length_a   1.000
_cell.length_b   1.000
_cell.length_c   1.000
_cell.angle_alpha   90.00
_cell.angle_beta   90.00
_cell.angle_gamma   90.00
#
_symmetry.space_group_name_H-M   'P 1'
#
loop_
_entity.id
_entity.type
_entity.pdbx_description
1 polymer ?
#
loop_
_entity_poly.entity_id
_entity_poly.type
_entity_poly.pdbx_seq_one_letter_code
_entity_poly.pdbx_strand_id
1 'polypeptide(L)'
;MNKALCVLFILFLTGCSAGNNSPDKKVLAQINKYKMTIEDLKYEFKNAPYDEIALLKTENGKKKYLESIIEKEVLLQEAQRKGIDREKDFMKSIENYWEQALLRILLERKSKEISNLTTVYDNEIEEYYKDSGEDLPLSKVKNEIRDSIKQKKQTEAMNNWIEELKKRSYIKVDESVLKEMGEL
;
A
#
# COMPACT_ATOMS: atom_id res chain seq x y z
N MET A 1 14.47 -13.77 -73.08
CA MET A 1 15.55 -14.42 -72.32
C MET A 1 16.25 -13.40 -71.48
N ASN A 2 15.80 -13.21 -70.23
CA ASN A 2 16.62 -12.47 -69.25
C ASN A 2 16.29 -13.04 -67.88
N LYS A 3 17.28 -13.74 -67.33
CA LYS A 3 17.24 -14.34 -66.01
C LYS A 3 17.50 -13.25 -64.97
N ALA A 4 16.53 -12.83 -64.23
CA ALA A 4 16.69 -11.96 -63.05
C ALA A 4 17.08 -12.82 -61.83
N LEU A 5 18.32 -12.61 -61.39
CA LEU A 5 18.94 -13.23 -60.23
C LEU A 5 18.41 -12.52 -58.94
N CYS A 6 17.51 -13.15 -58.21
CA CYS A 6 17.11 -12.67 -56.88
C CYS A 6 18.21 -13.03 -55.88
N VAL A 7 18.98 -12.04 -55.46
CA VAL A 7 19.89 -12.14 -54.34
C VAL A 7 19.10 -11.96 -53.04
N LEU A 8 18.94 -13.04 -52.29
CA LEU A 8 18.30 -13.06 -50.98
C LEU A 8 19.31 -12.54 -49.96
N PHE A 9 19.12 -11.27 -49.50
CA PHE A 9 19.95 -10.65 -48.48
C PHE A 9 19.46 -11.09 -47.11
N ILE A 10 20.07 -12.13 -46.54
CA ILE A 10 19.81 -12.57 -45.17
C ILE A 10 20.52 -11.61 -44.23
N LEU A 11 19.76 -10.66 -43.63
CA LEU A 11 20.20 -9.82 -42.55
C LEU A 11 20.27 -10.66 -41.25
N PHE A 12 21.48 -11.08 -40.89
CA PHE A 12 21.78 -11.56 -39.53
C PHE A 12 21.63 -10.42 -38.55
N LEU A 13 20.50 -10.31 -37.90
CA LEU A 13 20.35 -9.52 -36.68
C LEU A 13 21.10 -10.25 -35.56
N THR A 14 22.37 -9.94 -35.38
CA THR A 14 23.09 -10.25 -34.17
C THR A 14 22.52 -9.35 -33.08
N GLY A 15 21.47 -9.83 -32.37
CA GLY A 15 20.99 -9.24 -31.15
C GLY A 15 22.10 -9.33 -30.11
N CYS A 16 22.84 -8.23 -29.89
CA CYS A 16 23.63 -8.05 -28.67
C CYS A 16 22.69 -8.10 -27.49
N SER A 17 22.57 -9.27 -26.87
CA SER A 17 22.10 -9.40 -25.51
C SER A 17 23.08 -8.60 -24.64
N ALA A 18 22.74 -7.34 -24.34
CA ALA A 18 23.38 -6.59 -23.29
C ALA A 18 23.12 -7.34 -21.99
N GLY A 19 24.02 -8.24 -21.63
CA GLY A 19 24.06 -8.86 -20.32
C GLY A 19 24.19 -7.73 -19.31
N ASN A 20 23.13 -7.46 -18.59
CA ASN A 20 23.15 -6.67 -17.38
C ASN A 20 24.09 -7.39 -16.41
N ASN A 21 25.36 -7.03 -16.38
CA ASN A 21 26.33 -7.41 -15.35
C ASN A 21 25.93 -6.69 -14.06
N SER A 22 24.82 -7.09 -13.47
CA SER A 22 24.58 -6.86 -12.06
C SER A 22 25.69 -7.60 -11.30
N PRO A 23 26.37 -6.97 -10.30
CA PRO A 23 27.37 -7.66 -9.49
C PRO A 23 26.80 -8.97 -9.00
N ASP A 24 27.58 -10.04 -9.12
CA ASP A 24 27.18 -11.43 -8.83
C ASP A 24 26.49 -11.49 -7.45
N LYS A 25 25.17 -11.42 -7.43
CA LYS A 25 24.41 -11.51 -6.19
C LYS A 25 24.61 -12.91 -5.65
N LYS A 26 25.29 -13.03 -4.51
CA LYS A 26 25.56 -14.32 -3.90
C LYS A 26 24.24 -15.02 -3.59
N VAL A 27 23.96 -16.10 -4.33
CA VAL A 27 22.80 -16.96 -4.09
C VAL A 27 22.99 -17.69 -2.77
N LEU A 28 22.05 -17.47 -1.84
CA LEU A 28 22.04 -18.09 -0.52
C LEU A 28 21.31 -19.43 -0.53
N ALA A 29 20.18 -19.49 -1.22
CA ALA A 29 19.36 -20.69 -1.35
C ALA A 29 18.75 -20.75 -2.74
N GLN A 30 18.52 -21.97 -3.25
CA GLN A 30 17.77 -22.21 -4.48
C GLN A 30 16.62 -23.15 -4.19
N ILE A 31 15.41 -22.71 -4.50
CA ILE A 31 14.17 -23.48 -4.34
C ILE A 31 13.55 -23.65 -5.74
N ASN A 32 13.75 -24.79 -6.34
CA ASN A 32 13.40 -25.05 -7.75
C ASN A 32 14.05 -23.99 -8.69
N LYS A 33 13.25 -23.14 -9.33
CA LYS A 33 13.73 -22.07 -10.22
C LYS A 33 14.00 -20.74 -9.46
N TYR A 34 13.49 -20.59 -8.25
CA TYR A 34 13.68 -19.39 -7.44
C TYR A 34 15.07 -19.40 -6.78
N LYS A 35 15.78 -18.29 -6.91
CA LYS A 35 17.10 -18.09 -6.31
C LYS A 35 16.99 -16.94 -5.32
N MET A 36 17.15 -17.26 -4.06
CA MET A 36 17.21 -16.28 -2.96
C MET A 36 18.65 -15.80 -2.78
N THR A 37 18.85 -14.50 -2.77
CA THR A 37 20.14 -13.86 -2.50
C THR A 37 20.29 -13.49 -1.03
N ILE A 38 21.50 -13.09 -0.64
CA ILE A 38 21.74 -12.53 0.70
C ILE A 38 20.96 -11.24 0.92
N GLU A 39 20.81 -10.43 -0.13
CA GLU A 39 20.05 -9.18 -0.10
C GLU A 39 18.57 -9.43 0.15
N ASP A 40 18.00 -10.47 -0.47
CA ASP A 40 16.62 -10.87 -0.24
C ASP A 40 16.41 -11.30 1.22
N LEU A 41 17.32 -12.09 1.78
CA LEU A 41 17.23 -12.46 3.19
C LEU A 41 17.37 -11.27 4.14
N LYS A 42 18.26 -10.31 3.84
CA LYS A 42 18.37 -9.08 4.62
C LYS A 42 17.10 -8.24 4.56
N TYR A 43 16.44 -8.21 3.41
CA TYR A 43 15.14 -7.52 3.26
C TYR A 43 14.06 -8.21 4.12
N GLU A 44 13.97 -9.54 4.09
CA GLU A 44 13.05 -10.31 4.93
C GLU A 44 13.33 -10.06 6.43
N PHE A 45 14.60 -10.05 6.85
CA PHE A 45 14.98 -9.75 8.25
C PHE A 45 14.56 -8.34 8.69
N LYS A 46 14.67 -7.36 7.80
CA LYS A 46 14.26 -5.97 8.10
C LYS A 46 12.76 -5.83 8.30
N ASN A 47 11.99 -6.67 7.63
CA ASN A 47 10.52 -6.66 7.64
C ASN A 47 9.93 -7.79 8.52
N ALA A 48 10.77 -8.50 9.27
CA ALA A 48 10.33 -9.56 10.17
C ALA A 48 9.42 -9.00 11.27
N PRO A 49 8.43 -9.79 11.72
CA PRO A 49 7.59 -9.45 12.86
C PRO A 49 8.41 -9.14 14.11
N TYR A 50 7.92 -8.22 14.94
CA TYR A 50 8.65 -7.72 16.11
C TYR A 50 9.07 -8.84 17.08
N ASP A 51 8.25 -9.83 17.27
CA ASP A 51 8.47 -11.01 18.11
C ASP A 51 9.58 -11.93 17.57
N GLU A 52 9.80 -11.93 16.25
CA GLU A 52 10.87 -12.72 15.62
C GLU A 52 12.24 -12.01 15.61
N ILE A 53 12.28 -10.67 15.75
CA ILE A 53 13.53 -9.88 15.72
C ILE A 53 14.54 -10.37 16.78
N ALA A 54 14.07 -10.78 17.95
CA ALA A 54 14.94 -11.30 19.01
C ALA A 54 15.62 -12.60 18.61
N LEU A 55 14.93 -13.47 17.87
CA LEU A 55 15.48 -14.74 17.36
C LEU A 55 16.55 -14.51 16.30
N LEU A 56 16.40 -13.48 15.46
CA LEU A 56 17.34 -13.16 14.39
C LEU A 56 18.73 -12.71 14.88
N LYS A 57 18.88 -12.40 16.18
CA LYS A 57 20.17 -12.05 16.79
C LYS A 57 21.09 -13.26 16.97
N THR A 58 20.57 -14.48 16.90
CA THR A 58 21.32 -15.72 17.06
C THR A 58 21.51 -16.44 15.72
N GLU A 59 22.61 -17.19 15.57
CA GLU A 59 22.82 -17.99 14.34
C GLU A 59 21.72 -19.04 14.14
N ASN A 60 21.33 -19.73 15.23
CA ASN A 60 20.25 -20.70 15.16
C ASN A 60 18.91 -20.09 14.80
N GLY A 61 18.61 -18.88 15.33
CA GLY A 61 17.41 -18.14 14.97
C GLY A 61 17.39 -17.71 13.50
N LYS A 62 18.51 -17.22 12.97
CA LYS A 62 18.64 -16.90 11.54
C LYS A 62 18.41 -18.12 10.66
N LYS A 63 18.96 -19.28 11.07
CA LYS A 63 18.77 -20.53 10.32
C LYS A 63 17.30 -20.96 10.32
N LYS A 64 16.64 -20.96 11.47
CA LYS A 64 15.21 -21.29 11.58
C LYS A 64 14.35 -20.35 10.76
N TYR A 65 14.66 -19.05 10.78
CA TYR A 65 13.93 -18.08 9.98
C TYR A 65 14.14 -18.30 8.47
N LEU A 66 15.36 -18.63 8.04
CA LEU A 66 15.61 -19.03 6.66
C LEU A 66 14.80 -20.27 6.26
N GLU A 67 14.73 -21.26 7.15
CA GLU A 67 13.90 -22.46 6.94
C GLU A 67 12.43 -22.10 6.76
N SER A 68 11.87 -21.19 7.57
CA SER A 68 10.48 -20.74 7.42
C SER A 68 10.22 -20.00 6.10
N ILE A 69 11.21 -19.22 5.62
CA ILE A 69 11.11 -18.56 4.30
C ILE A 69 11.12 -19.60 3.17
N ILE A 70 11.96 -20.62 3.26
CA ILE A 70 12.02 -21.72 2.28
C ILE A 70 10.69 -22.47 2.26
N GLU A 71 10.12 -22.76 3.43
CA GLU A 71 8.83 -23.42 3.58
C GLU A 71 7.69 -22.58 2.96
N LYS A 72 7.66 -21.28 3.25
CA LYS A 72 6.74 -20.33 2.64
C LYS A 72 6.84 -20.36 1.11
N GLU A 73 8.05 -20.32 0.55
CA GLU A 73 8.26 -20.33 -0.90
C GLU A 73 7.76 -21.63 -1.55
N VAL A 74 8.04 -22.78 -0.94
CA VAL A 74 7.54 -24.09 -1.42
C VAL A 74 6.02 -24.13 -1.43
N LEU A 75 5.36 -23.62 -0.39
CA LEU A 75 3.89 -23.54 -0.30
C LEU A 75 3.31 -22.58 -1.34
N LEU A 76 3.95 -21.44 -1.59
CA LEU A 76 3.53 -20.50 -2.63
C LEU A 76 3.61 -21.12 -4.03
N GLN A 77 4.71 -21.83 -4.32
CA GLN A 77 4.86 -22.54 -5.60
C GLN A 77 3.80 -23.62 -5.79
N GLU A 78 3.45 -24.35 -4.73
CA GLU A 78 2.38 -25.35 -4.78
C GLU A 78 1.01 -24.69 -5.00
N ALA A 79 0.73 -23.55 -4.35
CA ALA A 79 -0.49 -22.79 -4.57
C ALA A 79 -0.61 -22.33 -6.02
N GLN A 80 0.48 -21.80 -6.59
CA GLN A 80 0.54 -21.41 -8.02
C GLN A 80 0.37 -22.61 -8.95
N ARG A 81 1.00 -23.75 -8.64
CA ARG A 81 0.84 -24.97 -9.40
C ARG A 81 -0.61 -25.46 -9.44
N LYS A 82 -1.33 -25.28 -8.33
CA LYS A 82 -2.78 -25.57 -8.21
C LYS A 82 -3.67 -24.52 -8.87
N GLY A 83 -3.12 -23.39 -9.30
CA GLY A 83 -3.87 -22.31 -9.93
C GLY A 83 -4.69 -21.45 -8.95
N ILE A 84 -4.44 -21.55 -7.64
CA ILE A 84 -5.15 -20.78 -6.60
C ILE A 84 -4.99 -19.27 -6.84
N ASP A 85 -3.82 -18.84 -7.34
CA ASP A 85 -3.51 -17.46 -7.71
C ASP A 85 -4.40 -16.89 -8.83
N ARG A 86 -5.17 -17.73 -9.53
CA ARG A 86 -6.10 -17.36 -10.63
C ARG A 86 -7.56 -17.56 -10.26
N GLU A 87 -7.84 -18.07 -9.09
CA GLU A 87 -9.21 -18.25 -8.61
C GLU A 87 -9.88 -16.90 -8.42
N LYS A 88 -11.18 -16.83 -8.75
CA LYS A 88 -11.97 -15.59 -8.67
C LYS A 88 -11.93 -14.97 -7.29
N ASP A 89 -12.06 -15.80 -6.26
CA ASP A 89 -12.12 -15.32 -4.86
C ASP A 89 -10.75 -14.77 -4.40
N PHE A 90 -9.66 -15.43 -4.83
CA PHE A 90 -8.32 -14.91 -4.59
C PHE A 90 -8.10 -13.57 -5.30
N MET A 91 -8.43 -13.48 -6.60
CA MET A 91 -8.29 -12.24 -7.36
C MET A 91 -9.13 -11.10 -6.74
N LYS A 92 -10.36 -11.40 -6.29
CA LYS A 92 -11.21 -10.42 -5.61
C LYS A 92 -10.63 -9.95 -4.27
N SER A 93 -10.00 -10.86 -3.51
CA SER A 93 -9.33 -10.50 -2.26
C SER A 93 -8.13 -9.59 -2.48
N ILE A 94 -7.34 -9.83 -3.55
CA ILE A 94 -6.21 -8.96 -3.94
C ILE A 94 -6.71 -7.58 -4.38
N GLU A 95 -7.78 -7.50 -5.19
CA GLU A 95 -8.39 -6.25 -5.60
C GLU A 95 -8.82 -5.42 -4.39
N ASN A 96 -9.56 -6.03 -3.45
CA ASN A 96 -10.01 -5.38 -2.23
C ASN A 96 -8.82 -4.87 -1.38
N TYR A 97 -7.77 -5.68 -1.23
CA TYR A 97 -6.56 -5.28 -0.50
C TYR A 97 -5.87 -4.09 -1.17
N TRP A 98 -5.74 -4.12 -2.49
CA TRP A 98 -5.15 -3.03 -3.27
C TRP A 98 -5.95 -1.72 -3.12
N GLU A 99 -7.27 -1.78 -3.25
CA GLU A 99 -8.17 -0.63 -3.06
C GLU A 99 -8.01 -0.02 -1.66
N GLN A 100 -8.06 -0.86 -0.62
CA GLN A 100 -7.90 -0.42 0.77
C GLN A 100 -6.53 0.22 1.02
N ALA A 101 -5.46 -0.38 0.49
CA ALA A 101 -4.11 0.15 0.62
C ALA A 101 -3.96 1.51 -0.08
N LEU A 102 -4.52 1.64 -1.29
CA LEU A 102 -4.51 2.88 -2.06
C LEU A 102 -5.28 4.00 -1.36
N LEU A 103 -6.50 3.71 -0.88
CA LEU A 103 -7.32 4.66 -0.15
C LEU A 103 -6.64 5.11 1.15
N ARG A 104 -6.08 4.18 1.91
CA ARG A 104 -5.34 4.50 3.14
C ARG A 104 -4.20 5.48 2.86
N ILE A 105 -3.35 5.21 1.87
CA ILE A 105 -2.22 6.08 1.51
C ILE A 105 -2.71 7.47 1.08
N LEU A 106 -3.77 7.54 0.29
CA LEU A 106 -4.36 8.80 -0.17
C LEU A 106 -4.88 9.63 1.02
N LEU A 107 -5.66 9.00 1.90
CA LEU A 107 -6.26 9.67 3.06
C LEU A 107 -5.20 10.10 4.07
N GLU A 108 -4.17 9.29 4.32
CA GLU A 108 -3.04 9.66 5.16
C GLU A 108 -2.31 10.91 4.63
N ARG A 109 -2.03 10.95 3.33
CA ARG A 109 -1.38 12.11 2.69
C ARG A 109 -2.25 13.35 2.79
N LYS A 110 -3.55 13.23 2.51
CA LYS A 110 -4.49 14.36 2.61
C LYS A 110 -4.67 14.85 4.04
N SER A 111 -4.79 13.93 5.00
CA SER A 111 -4.86 14.26 6.43
C SER A 111 -3.62 15.03 6.90
N LYS A 112 -2.43 14.62 6.48
CA LYS A 112 -1.18 15.32 6.78
C LYS A 112 -1.14 16.73 6.18
N GLU A 113 -1.59 16.88 4.92
CA GLU A 113 -1.71 18.18 4.25
C GLU A 113 -2.65 19.11 5.03
N ILE A 114 -3.86 18.63 5.35
CA ILE A 114 -4.86 19.38 6.12
C ILE A 114 -4.30 19.75 7.49
N SER A 115 -3.67 18.81 8.19
CA SER A 115 -3.09 19.04 9.52
C SER A 115 -2.04 20.16 9.52
N ASN A 116 -1.21 20.20 8.47
CA ASN A 116 -0.18 21.24 8.32
C ASN A 116 -0.76 22.64 8.04
N LEU A 117 -1.94 22.69 7.41
CA LEU A 117 -2.61 23.94 7.06
C LEU A 117 -3.59 24.42 8.15
N THR A 118 -3.95 23.54 9.11
CA THR A 118 -4.93 23.85 10.13
C THR A 118 -4.29 24.63 11.28
N THR A 119 -4.72 25.88 11.46
CA THR A 119 -4.34 26.74 12.59
C THR A 119 -5.56 27.01 13.46
N VAL A 120 -5.36 27.03 14.77
CA VAL A 120 -6.35 27.44 15.77
C VAL A 120 -5.84 28.68 16.46
N TYR A 121 -6.62 29.76 16.40
CA TYR A 121 -6.30 31.05 17.02
C TYR A 121 -6.88 31.15 18.42
N ASP A 122 -6.28 31.98 19.27
CA ASP A 122 -6.71 32.13 20.67
C ASP A 122 -8.14 32.70 20.78
N ASN A 123 -8.55 33.58 19.87
CA ASN A 123 -9.94 34.09 19.83
C ASN A 123 -10.98 32.99 19.59
N GLU A 124 -10.66 31.96 18.78
CA GLU A 124 -11.55 30.83 18.55
C GLU A 124 -11.70 29.98 19.81
N ILE A 125 -10.62 29.84 20.58
CA ILE A 125 -10.64 29.14 21.88
C ILE A 125 -11.51 29.88 22.89
N GLU A 126 -11.38 31.21 22.93
CA GLU A 126 -12.18 32.05 23.86
C GLU A 126 -13.68 32.03 23.48
N GLU A 127 -14.00 32.06 22.19
CA GLU A 127 -15.37 31.98 21.70
C GLU A 127 -15.98 30.59 22.01
N TYR A 128 -15.27 29.54 21.71
CA TYR A 128 -15.70 28.18 22.04
C TYR A 128 -15.92 27.98 23.54
N TYR A 129 -15.01 28.49 24.37
CA TYR A 129 -15.13 28.39 25.82
C TYR A 129 -16.38 29.11 26.35
N LYS A 130 -16.70 30.30 25.83
CA LYS A 130 -17.94 31.02 26.21
C LYS A 130 -19.20 30.27 25.84
N ASP A 131 -19.20 29.60 24.69
CA ASP A 131 -20.37 28.90 24.19
C ASP A 131 -20.52 27.50 24.79
N SER A 132 -19.44 26.90 25.31
CA SER A 132 -19.44 25.52 25.84
C SER A 132 -20.13 25.35 27.19
N GLY A 133 -20.32 26.43 27.95
CA GLY A 133 -20.81 26.37 29.32
C GLY A 133 -19.87 25.64 30.31
N GLU A 134 -18.58 25.58 30.00
CA GLU A 134 -17.56 24.90 30.78
C GLU A 134 -17.36 25.57 32.15
N ASP A 135 -17.45 24.79 33.22
CA ASP A 135 -17.33 25.28 34.62
C ASP A 135 -15.86 25.45 35.07
N LEU A 136 -14.91 24.80 34.40
CA LEU A 136 -13.49 24.91 34.75
C LEU A 136 -12.86 26.17 34.16
N PRO A 137 -11.90 26.78 34.83
CA PRO A 137 -11.20 27.96 34.31
C PRO A 137 -10.56 27.66 32.94
N LEU A 138 -10.64 28.60 31.99
CA LEU A 138 -10.07 28.48 30.64
C LEU A 138 -8.61 28.00 30.66
N SER A 139 -7.81 28.41 31.62
CA SER A 139 -6.40 28.00 31.75
C SER A 139 -6.22 26.48 31.91
N LYS A 140 -7.22 25.78 32.42
CA LYS A 140 -7.18 24.31 32.59
C LYS A 140 -7.62 23.56 31.35
N VAL A 141 -8.58 24.11 30.59
CA VAL A 141 -9.21 23.42 29.42
C VAL A 141 -8.73 23.96 28.08
N LYS A 142 -7.87 25.00 28.05
CA LYS A 142 -7.41 25.67 26.84
C LYS A 142 -6.83 24.71 25.80
N ASN A 143 -6.05 23.71 26.20
CA ASN A 143 -5.43 22.77 25.30
C ASN A 143 -6.47 21.77 24.74
N GLU A 144 -7.38 21.29 25.57
CA GLU A 144 -8.47 20.39 25.15
C GLU A 144 -9.40 21.07 24.15
N ILE A 145 -9.75 22.34 24.41
CA ILE A 145 -10.55 23.15 23.49
C ILE A 145 -9.81 23.35 22.17
N ARG A 146 -8.50 23.69 22.23
CA ARG A 146 -7.68 23.83 21.02
C ARG A 146 -7.67 22.57 20.18
N ASP A 147 -7.48 21.39 20.80
CA ASP A 147 -7.45 20.12 20.11
C ASP A 147 -8.82 19.76 19.52
N SER A 148 -9.90 20.05 20.24
CA SER A 148 -11.29 19.87 19.75
C SER A 148 -11.58 20.74 18.54
N ILE A 149 -11.25 22.04 18.58
CA ILE A 149 -11.41 22.95 17.44
C ILE A 149 -10.56 22.48 16.26
N LYS A 150 -9.31 22.07 16.51
CA LYS A 150 -8.41 21.58 15.47
C LYS A 150 -8.98 20.35 14.79
N GLN A 151 -9.44 19.37 15.56
CA GLN A 151 -10.06 18.17 15.05
C GLN A 151 -11.32 18.46 14.22
N LYS A 152 -12.19 19.36 14.71
CA LYS A 152 -13.38 19.79 13.97
C LYS A 152 -13.00 20.39 12.61
N LYS A 153 -12.08 21.37 12.59
CA LYS A 153 -11.58 21.99 11.35
C LYS A 153 -10.99 20.98 10.36
N GLN A 154 -10.21 20.03 10.87
CA GLN A 154 -9.62 18.97 10.03
C GLN A 154 -10.68 18.04 9.44
N THR A 155 -11.69 17.68 10.23
CA THR A 155 -12.82 16.86 9.75
C THR A 155 -13.62 17.60 8.70
N GLU A 156 -13.94 18.87 8.92
CA GLU A 156 -14.65 19.72 7.94
C GLU A 156 -13.85 19.88 6.65
N ALA A 157 -12.55 20.14 6.74
CA ALA A 157 -11.68 20.26 5.57
C ALA A 157 -11.60 18.94 4.77
N MET A 158 -11.55 17.79 5.45
CA MET A 158 -11.59 16.48 4.80
C MET A 158 -12.92 16.24 4.09
N ASN A 159 -14.04 16.52 4.76
CA ASN A 159 -15.37 16.36 4.18
C ASN A 159 -15.56 17.28 2.97
N ASN A 160 -15.15 18.53 3.06
CA ASN A 160 -15.21 19.48 1.96
C ASN A 160 -14.40 19.01 0.76
N TRP A 161 -13.19 18.48 0.98
CA TRP A 161 -12.38 17.93 -0.08
C TRP A 161 -13.05 16.71 -0.76
N ILE A 162 -13.68 15.81 0.01
CA ILE A 162 -14.42 14.68 -0.55
C ILE A 162 -15.61 15.16 -1.38
N GLU A 163 -16.38 16.15 -0.88
CA GLU A 163 -17.49 16.73 -1.62
C GLU A 163 -17.03 17.42 -2.91
N GLU A 164 -15.88 18.07 -2.90
CA GLU A 164 -15.27 18.63 -4.11
C GLU A 164 -14.89 17.54 -5.14
N LEU A 165 -14.40 16.38 -4.68
CA LEU A 165 -14.15 15.25 -5.56
C LEU A 165 -15.44 14.72 -6.18
N LYS A 166 -16.50 14.56 -5.38
CA LYS A 166 -17.83 14.14 -5.87
C LYS A 166 -18.39 15.10 -6.92
N LYS A 167 -18.33 16.41 -6.68
CA LYS A 167 -18.79 17.44 -7.61
C LYS A 167 -18.10 17.40 -8.97
N ARG A 168 -16.82 16.99 -9.00
CA ARG A 168 -16.03 16.85 -10.24
C ARG A 168 -16.21 15.51 -10.93
N SER A 169 -16.86 14.55 -10.28
CA SER A 169 -17.08 13.21 -10.79
C SER A 169 -18.46 13.12 -11.46
N TYR A 170 -18.55 12.37 -12.55
CA TYR A 170 -19.84 11.98 -13.10
C TYR A 170 -20.41 10.83 -12.28
N ILE A 171 -21.45 11.11 -11.50
CA ILE A 171 -22.11 10.13 -10.63
C ILE A 171 -23.55 9.99 -11.08
N LYS A 172 -23.98 8.79 -11.44
CA LYS A 172 -25.36 8.43 -11.73
C LYS A 172 -25.76 7.26 -10.85
N VAL A 173 -26.78 7.45 -10.05
CA VAL A 173 -27.37 6.38 -9.21
C VAL A 173 -28.72 6.01 -9.79
N ASP A 174 -28.96 4.72 -9.94
CA ASP A 174 -30.28 4.18 -10.31
C ASP A 174 -31.00 3.75 -9.05
N GLU A 175 -31.85 4.62 -8.56
CA GLU A 175 -32.61 4.41 -7.33
C GLU A 175 -33.61 3.22 -7.45
N SER A 176 -34.03 2.85 -8.66
CA SER A 176 -34.95 1.72 -8.86
C SER A 176 -34.21 0.40 -8.62
N VAL A 177 -32.99 0.28 -9.15
CA VAL A 177 -32.13 -0.90 -8.92
C VAL A 177 -31.73 -1.00 -7.45
N LEU A 178 -31.45 0.14 -6.80
CA LEU A 178 -31.13 0.13 -5.37
C LEU A 178 -32.28 -0.42 -4.51
N LYS A 179 -33.53 -0.07 -4.85
CA LYS A 179 -34.73 -0.58 -4.15
C LYS A 179 -34.98 -2.07 -4.37
N GLU A 180 -34.56 -2.62 -5.52
CA GLU A 180 -34.68 -4.05 -5.81
C GLU A 180 -33.75 -4.92 -4.95
N MET A 181 -32.68 -4.35 -4.35
CA MET A 181 -31.77 -5.12 -3.50
C MET A 181 -32.42 -5.66 -2.22
N GLY A 182 -33.56 -5.10 -1.79
CA GLY A 182 -34.23 -5.52 -0.56
C GLY A 182 -33.42 -5.20 0.71
N GLU A 183 -33.91 -5.70 1.85
CA GLU A 183 -33.15 -5.68 3.12
C GLU A 183 -32.12 -6.82 3.08
N LEU A 184 -30.83 -6.48 3.31
CA LEU A 184 -29.72 -7.44 3.42
C LEU A 184 -29.75 -8.14 4.78
#